data_29353e50586d9cad4bb86a09f8221802
#
_entry.id   29353e50586d9cad4bb86a09f8221802
#
_cell.length_a   1.000
_cell.length_b   1.000
_cell.length_c   1.000
_cell.angle_alpha   90.00
_cell.angle_beta   90.00
_cell.angle_gamma   90.00
#
_symmetry.space_group_name_H-M   'P 1'
#
loop_
_entity.id
_entity.type
_entity.pdbx_description
1 polymer ?
#
loop_
_entity_poly.entity_id
_entity_poly.type
_entity_poly.pdbx_seq_one_letter_code
_entity_poly.pdbx_strand_id
1 'polypeptide(L)'
;ANRNFAAAKKAFRQFAGPRGKIESFYCDNAGELTKAAEELDWVNPTSTPQHSQTNGRAERQVLHAEHSTKVSHQRSGMPAGTWDHAIKHSCLAGNFTIIDGESAFKRRHQKTHFKGIQAPYGAKVHFLPPKTLKERMPAFGPNAVGGVFMGWHMHPGGHWSRDYLVGYLPDFVELKRGERKKAHVYRVRDIYFDKENITFPMLEVKEGADMSKVKAEINTAEKGDPEPETNTSSEE
;
A
#
# COMPACT_ATOMS: atom_id res chain seq x y z
N ALA A 1 16.44 9.51 -4.97
CA ALA A 1 15.61 10.58 -4.40
C ALA A 1 16.38 11.89 -4.51
N ASN A 2 15.80 12.89 -5.15
CA ASN A 2 16.43 14.22 -5.19
C ASN A 2 16.35 14.83 -3.79
N ARG A 3 17.52 15.02 -3.17
CA ARG A 3 17.68 15.84 -1.97
C ARG A 3 17.57 17.29 -2.38
N ASN A 4 16.36 17.79 -2.50
CA ASN A 4 16.15 19.19 -2.80
C ASN A 4 15.06 19.78 -1.90
N PHE A 5 15.20 21.05 -1.64
CA PHE A 5 14.31 21.86 -0.84
C PHE A 5 12.82 21.75 -1.27
N ALA A 6 12.52 21.77 -2.58
CA ALA A 6 11.15 21.70 -3.07
C ALA A 6 10.48 20.36 -2.73
N ALA A 7 11.22 19.25 -2.79
CA ALA A 7 10.73 17.93 -2.40
C ALA A 7 10.47 17.85 -0.88
N ALA A 8 11.37 18.39 -0.06
CA ALA A 8 11.20 18.47 1.39
C ALA A 8 9.95 19.29 1.77
N LYS A 9 9.81 20.48 1.20
CA LYS A 9 8.64 21.35 1.42
C LYS A 9 7.32 20.67 1.01
N LYS A 10 7.31 19.95 -0.13
CA LYS A 10 6.14 19.18 -0.56
C LYS A 10 5.80 18.08 0.43
N ALA A 11 6.80 17.34 0.92
CA ALA A 11 6.61 16.28 1.91
C ALA A 11 6.06 16.84 3.24
N PHE A 12 6.59 17.97 3.71
CA PHE A 12 6.11 18.63 4.92
C PHE A 12 4.66 19.10 4.79
N ARG A 13 4.28 19.71 3.66
CA ARG A 13 2.91 20.09 3.38
C ARG A 13 1.98 18.87 3.30
N GLN A 14 2.43 17.78 2.70
CA GLN A 14 1.69 16.53 2.64
C GLN A 14 1.48 15.95 4.04
N PHE A 15 2.51 16.02 4.89
CA PHE A 15 2.42 15.57 6.28
C PHE A 15 1.46 16.43 7.09
N ALA A 16 1.63 17.75 7.09
CA ALA A 16 0.79 18.66 7.86
C ALA A 16 -0.66 18.64 7.39
N GLY A 17 -0.88 18.64 6.07
CA GLY A 17 -2.19 18.81 5.47
C GLY A 17 -2.72 20.25 5.56
N PRO A 18 -3.93 20.51 5.04
CA PRO A 18 -4.46 21.87 4.93
C PRO A 18 -4.87 22.50 6.27
N ARG A 19 -5.02 21.70 7.32
CA ARG A 19 -5.49 22.13 8.66
C ARG A 19 -4.49 21.81 9.77
N GLY A 20 -3.40 21.14 9.45
CA GLY A 20 -2.39 20.76 10.44
C GLY A 20 -1.52 21.94 10.81
N LYS A 21 -1.49 22.29 12.08
CA LYS A 21 -0.55 23.27 12.64
C LYS A 21 0.62 22.50 13.22
N ILE A 22 1.80 22.70 12.64
CA ILE A 22 3.06 22.15 13.14
C ILE A 22 3.80 23.29 13.84
N GLU A 23 4.05 23.13 15.12
CA GLU A 23 4.73 24.15 15.92
C GLU A 23 6.23 24.01 15.82
N SER A 24 6.75 22.77 15.80
CA SER A 24 8.17 22.51 15.81
C SER A 24 8.52 21.27 14.98
N PHE A 25 9.66 21.35 14.31
CA PHE A 25 10.23 20.24 13.53
C PHE A 25 11.70 20.06 13.91
N TYR A 26 12.04 18.94 14.52
CA TYR A 26 13.42 18.62 14.89
C TYR A 26 14.09 17.78 13.81
N CYS A 27 15.25 18.18 13.33
CA CYS A 27 16.03 17.42 12.34
C CYS A 27 17.55 17.59 12.57
N ASP A 28 18.33 16.89 11.74
CA ASP A 28 19.76 17.22 11.57
C ASP A 28 19.92 18.54 10.81
N ASN A 29 21.18 19.02 10.69
CA ASN A 29 21.50 20.27 10.00
C ASN A 29 21.45 20.15 8.46
N ALA A 30 20.57 19.31 7.92
CA ALA A 30 20.37 19.21 6.48
C ALA A 30 19.72 20.49 5.94
N GLY A 31 20.45 21.25 5.15
CA GLY A 31 20.03 22.59 4.69
C GLY A 31 18.71 22.59 3.93
N GLU A 32 18.38 21.51 3.20
CA GLU A 32 17.11 21.37 2.50
C GLU A 32 15.91 21.22 3.46
N LEU A 33 16.10 20.59 4.63
CA LEU A 33 15.06 20.42 5.64
C LEU A 33 14.87 21.70 6.44
N THR A 34 15.97 22.31 6.89
CA THR A 34 15.97 23.57 7.62
C THR A 34 15.27 24.67 6.83
N LYS A 35 15.68 24.86 5.57
CA LYS A 35 15.06 25.85 4.68
C LYS A 35 13.58 25.56 4.42
N ALA A 36 13.20 24.28 4.31
CA ALA A 36 11.80 23.90 4.10
C ALA A 36 10.94 24.19 5.34
N ALA A 37 11.48 24.01 6.54
CA ALA A 37 10.81 24.35 7.80
C ALA A 37 10.64 25.85 7.97
N GLU A 38 11.70 26.64 7.71
CA GLU A 38 11.68 28.10 7.75
C GLU A 38 10.61 28.69 6.82
N GLU A 39 10.52 28.20 5.55
CA GLU A 39 9.49 28.67 4.62
C GLU A 39 8.05 28.24 4.98
N LEU A 40 7.90 27.33 5.89
CA LEU A 40 6.61 26.91 6.43
C LEU A 40 6.31 27.54 7.80
N ASP A 41 7.19 28.42 8.25
CA ASP A 41 7.11 29.11 9.55
C ASP A 41 7.05 28.11 10.74
N TRP A 42 7.84 27.03 10.63
CA TRP A 42 7.98 26.03 11.68
C TRP A 42 9.24 26.28 12.49
N VAL A 43 9.15 26.29 13.82
CA VAL A 43 10.32 26.33 14.68
C VAL A 43 11.16 25.08 14.44
N ASN A 44 12.41 25.27 14.02
CA ASN A 44 13.31 24.16 13.65
C ASN A 44 14.54 24.09 14.54
N PRO A 45 14.45 23.50 15.75
CA PRO A 45 15.63 23.13 16.51
C PRO A 45 16.37 21.99 15.80
N THR A 46 17.67 22.20 15.59
CA THR A 46 18.52 21.21 14.93
C THR A 46 19.35 20.42 15.94
N SER A 47 19.79 19.21 15.54
CA SER A 47 20.70 18.41 16.34
C SER A 47 22.06 19.08 16.49
N THR A 48 22.72 18.84 17.64
CA THR A 48 24.08 19.35 17.86
C THR A 48 25.06 18.67 16.90
N PRO A 49 25.85 19.43 16.14
CA PRO A 49 26.86 18.87 15.25
C PRO A 49 27.80 17.90 16.00
N GLN A 50 28.13 16.79 15.35
CA GLN A 50 29.03 15.74 15.87
C GLN A 50 28.49 14.94 17.09
N HIS A 51 27.26 15.15 17.52
CA HIS A 51 26.61 14.37 18.57
C HIS A 51 25.45 13.54 17.98
N SER A 52 25.77 12.35 17.46
CA SER A 52 24.80 11.41 16.85
C SER A 52 23.66 11.01 17.80
N GLN A 53 23.90 11.02 19.10
CA GLN A 53 22.89 10.69 20.10
C GLN A 53 21.66 11.61 20.09
N THR A 54 21.83 12.87 19.64
CA THR A 54 20.74 13.84 19.58
C THR A 54 19.73 13.53 18.47
N ASN A 55 20.13 12.79 17.42
CA ASN A 55 19.25 12.38 16.32
C ASN A 55 18.87 10.87 16.37
N GLY A 56 19.35 10.13 17.37
CA GLY A 56 19.21 8.68 17.47
C GLY A 56 17.76 8.16 17.46
N ARG A 57 16.78 9.00 17.85
CA ARG A 57 15.35 8.65 17.77
C ARG A 57 14.87 8.62 16.33
N ALA A 58 15.22 9.61 15.52
CA ALA A 58 14.86 9.67 14.12
C ALA A 58 15.54 8.56 13.31
N GLU A 59 16.84 8.35 13.53
CA GLU A 59 17.62 7.27 12.89
C GLU A 59 17.01 5.90 13.19
N ARG A 60 16.63 5.62 14.43
CA ARG A 60 15.99 4.37 14.82
C ARG A 60 14.64 4.16 14.10
N GLN A 61 13.85 5.21 13.95
CA GLN A 61 12.59 5.13 13.21
C GLN A 61 12.81 4.88 11.71
N VAL A 62 13.82 5.48 11.11
CA VAL A 62 14.19 5.22 9.72
C VAL A 62 14.63 3.77 9.54
N LEU A 63 15.53 3.27 10.37
CA LEU A 63 15.95 1.86 10.37
C LEU A 63 14.78 0.90 10.55
N HIS A 64 13.86 1.20 11.47
CA HIS A 64 12.66 0.38 11.67
C HIS A 64 11.77 0.36 10.42
N ALA A 65 11.55 1.51 9.77
CA ALA A 65 10.78 1.61 8.54
C ALA A 65 11.44 0.83 7.39
N GLU A 66 12.76 0.92 7.25
CA GLU A 66 13.52 0.17 6.25
C GLU A 66 13.44 -1.34 6.48
N HIS A 67 13.66 -1.81 7.71
CA HIS A 67 13.58 -3.23 8.07
C HIS A 67 12.18 -3.79 7.82
N SER A 68 11.16 -3.10 8.30
CA SER A 68 9.76 -3.50 8.10
C SER A 68 9.40 -3.57 6.61
N THR A 69 9.92 -2.64 5.82
CA THR A 69 9.73 -2.61 4.37
C THR A 69 10.41 -3.80 3.69
N LYS A 70 11.66 -4.10 4.05
CA LYS A 70 12.41 -5.25 3.51
C LYS A 70 11.69 -6.56 3.81
N VAL A 71 11.26 -6.75 5.06
CA VAL A 71 10.50 -7.95 5.48
C VAL A 71 9.18 -8.08 4.73
N SER A 72 8.39 -7.00 4.66
CA SER A 72 7.11 -6.99 3.95
C SER A 72 7.29 -7.30 2.46
N HIS A 73 8.30 -6.70 1.84
CA HIS A 73 8.60 -6.90 0.42
C HIS A 73 9.07 -8.32 0.13
N GLN A 74 9.94 -8.86 0.97
CA GLN A 74 10.44 -10.23 0.84
C GLN A 74 9.33 -11.26 1.04
N ARG A 75 8.50 -11.07 2.07
CA ARG A 75 7.37 -11.96 2.39
C ARG A 75 6.30 -11.96 1.30
N SER A 76 6.07 -10.84 0.65
CA SER A 76 5.04 -10.71 -0.39
C SER A 76 5.49 -11.19 -1.77
N GLY A 77 6.80 -11.33 -2.01
CA GLY A 77 7.35 -11.66 -3.31
C GLY A 77 7.13 -10.59 -4.39
N MET A 78 6.69 -9.41 -4.02
CA MET A 78 6.40 -8.30 -4.93
C MET A 78 7.64 -7.84 -5.72
N PRO A 79 7.49 -7.32 -6.96
CA PRO A 79 8.61 -6.81 -7.74
C PRO A 79 9.34 -5.66 -7.04
N ALA A 80 10.69 -5.63 -7.15
CA ALA A 80 11.53 -4.64 -6.46
C ALA A 80 11.12 -3.18 -6.72
N GLY A 81 10.62 -2.87 -7.91
CA GLY A 81 10.16 -1.52 -8.27
C GLY A 81 8.96 -0.99 -7.48
N THR A 82 8.36 -1.81 -6.60
CA THR A 82 7.20 -1.42 -5.78
C THR A 82 7.55 -1.05 -4.33
N TRP A 83 8.84 -0.88 -4.03
CA TRP A 83 9.35 -0.57 -2.69
C TRP A 83 8.74 0.70 -2.07
N ASP A 84 8.40 1.69 -2.89
CA ASP A 84 7.78 2.94 -2.45
C ASP A 84 6.36 2.74 -1.88
N HIS A 85 5.61 1.77 -2.39
CA HIS A 85 4.35 1.33 -1.80
C HIS A 85 4.58 0.53 -0.52
N ALA A 86 5.58 -0.35 -0.51
CA ALA A 86 5.89 -1.17 0.65
C ALA A 86 6.28 -0.32 1.88
N ILE A 87 7.11 0.71 1.70
CA ILE A 87 7.49 1.60 2.81
C ILE A 87 6.30 2.40 3.34
N LYS A 88 5.46 2.92 2.45
CA LYS A 88 4.23 3.62 2.85
C LYS A 88 3.29 2.70 3.61
N HIS A 89 3.11 1.47 3.12
CA HIS A 89 2.30 0.46 3.80
C HIS A 89 2.85 0.16 5.21
N SER A 90 4.15 -0.13 5.33
CA SER A 90 4.78 -0.47 6.61
C SER A 90 4.66 0.66 7.65
N CYS A 91 4.89 1.90 7.23
CA CYS A 91 4.74 3.06 8.11
C CYS A 91 3.28 3.27 8.55
N LEU A 92 2.31 3.13 7.63
CA LEU A 92 0.90 3.28 7.96
C LEU A 92 0.39 2.14 8.83
N ALA A 93 0.77 0.89 8.56
CA ALA A 93 0.42 -0.25 9.39
C ALA A 93 0.91 -0.05 10.83
N GLY A 94 2.16 0.41 11.02
CA GLY A 94 2.67 0.77 12.33
C GLY A 94 1.86 1.86 13.03
N ASN A 95 1.39 2.87 12.30
CA ASN A 95 0.55 3.93 12.84
C ASN A 95 -0.87 3.45 13.22
N PHE A 96 -1.36 2.38 12.61
CA PHE A 96 -2.67 1.79 12.92
C PHE A 96 -2.61 0.78 14.07
N THR A 97 -1.42 0.23 14.35
CA THR A 97 -1.23 -0.73 15.45
C THR A 97 -1.59 -0.10 16.77
N ILE A 98 -2.37 -0.83 17.58
CA ILE A 98 -2.76 -0.42 18.92
C ILE A 98 -1.70 -0.92 19.91
N ILE A 99 -1.08 -0.01 20.64
CA ILE A 99 -0.11 -0.29 21.68
C ILE A 99 -0.64 0.38 22.97
N ASP A 100 -0.74 -0.35 24.03
CA ASP A 100 -1.27 0.14 25.32
C ASP A 100 -2.63 0.86 25.20
N GLY A 101 -3.52 0.30 24.37
CA GLY A 101 -4.87 0.83 24.15
C GLY A 101 -4.96 2.02 23.18
N GLU A 102 -3.85 2.48 22.63
CA GLU A 102 -3.82 3.61 21.71
C GLU A 102 -3.03 3.32 20.43
N SER A 103 -3.44 3.95 19.32
CA SER A 103 -2.69 3.97 18.05
C SER A 103 -2.21 5.39 17.75
N ALA A 104 -1.08 5.50 17.03
CA ALA A 104 -0.58 6.80 16.58
C ALA A 104 -1.61 7.52 15.69
N PHE A 105 -2.37 6.76 14.91
CA PHE A 105 -3.47 7.29 14.10
C PHE A 105 -4.56 7.94 14.97
N LYS A 106 -5.01 7.27 16.05
CA LYS A 106 -6.01 7.83 16.98
C LYS A 106 -5.49 9.11 17.65
N ARG A 107 -4.26 9.09 18.16
CA ARG A 107 -3.63 10.27 18.79
C ARG A 107 -3.57 11.46 17.87
N ARG A 108 -3.16 11.25 16.60
CA ARG A 108 -3.06 12.31 15.60
C ARG A 108 -4.41 12.94 15.26
N HIS A 109 -5.44 12.10 15.06
CA HIS A 109 -6.75 12.57 14.59
C HIS A 109 -7.75 12.84 15.70
N GLN A 110 -7.41 12.54 16.96
CA GLN A 110 -8.26 12.71 18.14
C GLN A 110 -9.69 12.14 17.96
N LYS A 111 -9.79 11.02 17.25
CA LYS A 111 -11.06 10.36 16.91
C LYS A 111 -11.02 8.90 17.36
N THR A 112 -11.28 7.99 16.45
CA THR A 112 -11.26 6.55 16.69
C THR A 112 -10.01 5.93 16.08
N HIS A 113 -9.71 4.69 16.48
CA HIS A 113 -8.72 3.87 15.77
C HIS A 113 -9.09 3.72 14.30
N PHE A 114 -8.12 3.35 13.50
CA PHE A 114 -8.32 3.08 12.08
C PHE A 114 -9.32 1.92 11.90
N LYS A 115 -10.36 2.12 11.08
CA LYS A 115 -11.46 1.16 10.87
C LYS A 115 -11.40 0.46 9.50
N GLY A 116 -10.42 0.79 8.67
CA GLY A 116 -10.26 0.15 7.36
C GLY A 116 -9.75 -1.29 7.47
N ILE A 117 -9.87 -2.03 6.39
CA ILE A 117 -9.27 -3.36 6.27
C ILE A 117 -7.74 -3.20 6.36
N GLN A 118 -7.14 -3.98 7.22
CA GLN A 118 -5.68 -4.05 7.42
C GLN A 118 -5.20 -5.38 6.86
N ALA A 119 -4.91 -5.41 5.57
CA ALA A 119 -4.31 -6.56 4.91
C ALA A 119 -2.78 -6.39 4.84
N PRO A 120 -2.00 -7.47 4.89
CA PRO A 120 -0.56 -7.43 4.65
C PRO A 120 -0.23 -6.91 3.25
N TYR A 121 0.94 -6.26 3.10
CA TYR A 121 1.43 -5.82 1.79
C TYR A 121 1.58 -7.00 0.82
N GLY A 122 1.02 -6.88 -0.39
CA GLY A 122 1.05 -7.91 -1.40
C GLY A 122 0.10 -9.10 -1.17
N ALA A 123 -0.74 -9.08 -0.12
CA ALA A 123 -1.76 -10.11 0.09
C ALA A 123 -2.80 -10.08 -1.02
N LYS A 124 -3.31 -11.26 -1.38
CA LYS A 124 -4.41 -11.41 -2.36
C LYS A 124 -5.67 -10.73 -1.83
N VAL A 125 -6.27 -9.92 -2.67
CA VAL A 125 -7.57 -9.30 -2.41
C VAL A 125 -8.42 -9.37 -3.67
N HIS A 126 -9.74 -9.27 -3.52
CA HIS A 126 -10.65 -9.07 -4.64
C HIS A 126 -11.20 -7.65 -4.58
N PHE A 127 -11.39 -7.02 -5.72
CA PHE A 127 -11.89 -5.65 -5.79
C PHE A 127 -12.80 -5.45 -7.01
N LEU A 128 -13.69 -4.47 -6.89
CA LEU A 128 -14.51 -4.05 -8.01
C LEU A 128 -13.66 -3.21 -8.97
N PRO A 129 -13.49 -3.63 -10.25
CA PRO A 129 -12.66 -2.93 -11.20
C PRO A 129 -13.24 -1.55 -11.51
N PRO A 130 -12.40 -0.49 -11.55
CA PRO A 130 -12.82 0.81 -12.03
C PRO A 130 -13.15 0.74 -13.54
N LYS A 131 -13.92 1.71 -14.04
CA LYS A 131 -14.36 1.74 -15.44
C LYS A 131 -13.24 1.49 -16.45
N THR A 132 -12.09 2.13 -16.26
CA THR A 132 -10.91 1.99 -17.12
C THR A 132 -10.34 0.57 -17.18
N LEU A 133 -10.49 -0.23 -16.12
CA LEU A 133 -10.12 -1.63 -16.13
C LEU A 133 -11.26 -2.49 -16.70
N LYS A 134 -12.51 -2.16 -16.36
CA LYS A 134 -13.70 -2.89 -16.80
C LYS A 134 -13.86 -2.85 -18.34
N GLU A 135 -13.49 -1.75 -18.98
CA GLU A 135 -13.48 -1.61 -20.45
C GLU A 135 -12.49 -2.56 -21.16
N ARG A 136 -11.50 -3.07 -20.43
CA ARG A 136 -10.50 -4.03 -20.92
C ARG A 136 -10.88 -5.49 -20.64
N MET A 137 -11.99 -5.72 -19.95
CA MET A 137 -12.47 -7.04 -19.55
C MET A 137 -13.60 -7.52 -20.46
N PRO A 138 -13.82 -8.85 -20.56
CA PRO A 138 -14.99 -9.40 -21.25
C PRO A 138 -16.29 -8.87 -20.67
N ALA A 139 -17.29 -8.62 -21.53
CA ALA A 139 -18.58 -8.06 -21.15
C ALA A 139 -19.34 -8.92 -20.11
N PHE A 140 -19.14 -10.23 -20.13
CA PHE A 140 -19.75 -11.21 -19.21
C PHE A 140 -18.75 -11.76 -18.18
N GLY A 141 -17.66 -11.03 -17.93
CA GLY A 141 -16.68 -11.42 -16.92
C GLY A 141 -17.19 -11.19 -15.48
N PRO A 142 -16.44 -11.73 -14.47
CA PRO A 142 -16.81 -11.58 -13.07
C PRO A 142 -16.81 -10.09 -12.66
N ASN A 143 -17.73 -9.74 -11.73
CA ASN A 143 -17.82 -8.39 -11.22
C ASN A 143 -16.63 -7.99 -10.33
N ALA A 144 -15.98 -8.94 -9.68
CA ALA A 144 -14.80 -8.72 -8.85
C ALA A 144 -13.58 -9.41 -9.45
N VAL A 145 -12.44 -8.77 -9.39
CA VAL A 145 -11.17 -9.27 -9.94
C VAL A 145 -10.10 -9.40 -8.87
N GLY A 146 -9.18 -10.34 -9.12
CA GLY A 146 -8.04 -10.56 -8.24
C GLY A 146 -7.04 -9.42 -8.30
N GLY A 147 -6.54 -9.03 -7.15
CA GLY A 147 -5.51 -8.00 -7.00
C GLY A 147 -4.56 -8.29 -5.85
N VAL A 148 -3.54 -7.46 -5.75
CA VAL A 148 -2.59 -7.46 -4.64
C VAL A 148 -2.75 -6.18 -3.81
N PHE A 149 -2.82 -6.33 -2.51
CA PHE A 149 -2.99 -5.20 -1.62
C PHE A 149 -1.71 -4.36 -1.53
N MET A 150 -1.80 -3.07 -1.86
CA MET A 150 -0.68 -2.14 -1.88
C MET A 150 -0.72 -1.13 -0.73
N GLY A 151 -1.84 -1.04 -0.02
CA GLY A 151 -2.01 -0.14 1.11
C GLY A 151 -3.26 0.73 1.03
N TRP A 152 -3.17 1.88 1.64
CA TRP A 152 -4.28 2.84 1.79
C TRP A 152 -3.95 4.15 1.08
N HIS A 153 -4.94 4.74 0.43
CA HIS A 153 -4.79 6.08 -0.12
C HIS A 153 -5.07 7.12 0.95
N MET A 154 -4.00 7.78 1.40
CA MET A 154 -4.08 8.83 2.41
C MET A 154 -4.06 10.21 1.76
N HIS A 155 -4.95 11.08 2.19
CA HIS A 155 -4.94 12.49 1.84
C HIS A 155 -3.89 13.27 2.66
N PRO A 156 -3.55 14.51 2.24
CA PRO A 156 -2.71 15.40 3.04
C PRO A 156 -3.22 15.52 4.48
N GLY A 157 -2.31 15.48 5.45
CA GLY A 157 -2.64 15.43 6.87
C GLY A 157 -2.94 14.03 7.41
N GLY A 158 -2.79 12.99 6.59
CA GLY A 158 -3.00 11.61 7.02
C GLY A 158 -4.47 11.21 7.15
N HIS A 159 -5.38 11.93 6.51
CA HIS A 159 -6.81 11.59 6.49
C HIS A 159 -7.09 10.46 5.48
N TRP A 160 -7.91 9.51 5.88
CA TRP A 160 -8.36 8.40 5.05
C TRP A 160 -9.83 8.55 4.64
N SER A 161 -10.10 8.41 3.34
CA SER A 161 -11.44 8.54 2.74
C SER A 161 -12.06 7.21 2.32
N ARG A 162 -11.66 6.12 2.95
CA ARG A 162 -12.07 4.73 2.65
C ARG A 162 -11.56 4.19 1.32
N ASP A 163 -10.48 4.76 0.79
CA ASP A 163 -9.90 4.30 -0.45
C ASP A 163 -8.64 3.45 -0.18
N TYR A 164 -8.57 2.34 -0.87
CA TYR A 164 -7.44 1.41 -0.87
C TYR A 164 -6.65 1.53 -2.16
N LEU A 165 -5.38 1.13 -2.11
CA LEU A 165 -4.52 0.97 -3.27
C LEU A 165 -4.38 -0.52 -3.56
N VAL A 166 -4.79 -0.94 -4.75
CA VAL A 166 -4.77 -2.34 -5.18
C VAL A 166 -4.10 -2.44 -6.54
N GLY A 167 -3.13 -3.32 -6.63
CA GLY A 167 -2.48 -3.67 -7.90
C GLY A 167 -3.29 -4.74 -8.63
N TYR A 168 -3.51 -4.59 -9.94
CA TYR A 168 -4.16 -5.62 -10.75
C TYR A 168 -3.23 -6.81 -10.93
N LEU A 169 -3.62 -7.98 -10.43
CA LEU A 169 -2.75 -9.15 -10.34
C LEU A 169 -2.14 -9.58 -11.67
N PRO A 170 -2.86 -9.65 -12.80
CA PRO A 170 -2.27 -9.99 -14.09
C PRO A 170 -1.14 -9.04 -14.52
N ASP A 171 -1.32 -7.73 -14.32
CA ASP A 171 -0.29 -6.73 -14.65
C ASP A 171 1.01 -6.97 -13.86
N PHE A 172 0.90 -7.38 -12.59
CA PHE A 172 2.05 -7.67 -11.73
C PHE A 172 2.76 -8.97 -12.10
N VAL A 173 2.01 -9.97 -12.54
CA VAL A 173 2.55 -11.23 -13.08
C VAL A 173 3.37 -10.96 -14.34
N GLU A 174 2.83 -10.18 -15.29
CA GLU A 174 3.52 -9.78 -16.51
C GLU A 174 4.76 -8.92 -16.22
N LEU A 175 4.65 -7.97 -15.26
CA LEU A 175 5.79 -7.16 -14.83
C LEU A 175 6.93 -8.02 -14.31
N LYS A 176 6.62 -9.04 -13.50
CA LYS A 176 7.63 -9.92 -12.92
C LYS A 176 8.31 -10.81 -13.95
N ARG A 177 7.64 -11.14 -15.03
CA ARG A 177 8.19 -11.88 -16.17
C ARG A 177 9.01 -11.02 -17.13
N GLY A 178 9.03 -9.69 -16.94
CA GLY A 178 9.65 -8.76 -17.87
C GLY A 178 8.83 -8.51 -19.14
N GLU A 179 7.63 -9.04 -19.23
CA GLU A 179 6.69 -8.85 -20.35
C GLU A 179 6.08 -7.46 -20.36
N ARG A 180 6.13 -6.78 -19.21
CA ARG A 180 5.59 -5.44 -19.01
C ARG A 180 6.56 -4.55 -18.24
N LYS A 181 6.62 -3.26 -18.59
CA LYS A 181 7.49 -2.28 -17.92
C LYS A 181 6.84 -1.65 -16.67
N LYS A 182 5.52 -1.69 -16.54
CA LYS A 182 4.79 -1.03 -15.44
C LYS A 182 3.46 -1.72 -15.16
N ALA A 183 3.20 -2.05 -13.90
CA ALA A 183 1.91 -2.54 -13.44
C ALA A 183 1.01 -1.38 -12.98
N HIS A 184 -0.30 -1.53 -13.12
CA HIS A 184 -1.27 -0.54 -12.70
C HIS A 184 -1.68 -0.76 -11.24
N VAL A 185 -1.69 0.34 -10.49
CA VAL A 185 -2.24 0.40 -9.13
C VAL A 185 -3.49 1.27 -9.19
N TYR A 186 -4.60 0.70 -8.78
CA TYR A 186 -5.90 1.36 -8.77
C TYR A 186 -6.26 1.85 -7.38
N ARG A 187 -6.93 2.98 -7.33
CA ARG A 187 -7.58 3.49 -6.14
C ARG A 187 -9.02 2.98 -6.13
N VAL A 188 -9.38 2.17 -5.15
CA VAL A 188 -10.68 1.51 -5.06
C VAL A 188 -11.25 1.64 -3.66
N ARG A 189 -12.57 1.60 -3.54
CA ARG A 189 -13.26 1.74 -2.27
C ARG A 189 -13.64 0.40 -1.66
N ASP A 190 -14.06 -0.53 -2.48
CA ASP A 190 -14.57 -1.80 -2.04
C ASP A 190 -13.55 -2.91 -2.37
N ILE A 191 -13.06 -3.55 -1.32
CA ILE A 191 -12.18 -4.70 -1.40
C ILE A 191 -12.71 -5.82 -0.51
N TYR A 192 -12.52 -7.05 -0.94
CA TYR A 192 -12.70 -8.24 -0.12
C TYR A 192 -11.33 -8.83 0.20
N PHE A 193 -11.09 -9.08 1.47
CA PHE A 193 -9.88 -9.69 1.99
C PHE A 193 -10.23 -10.84 2.93
N ASP A 194 -9.79 -12.03 2.59
CA ASP A 194 -9.93 -13.21 3.44
C ASP A 194 -8.86 -13.18 4.53
N LYS A 195 -9.29 -12.97 5.77
CA LYS A 195 -8.39 -12.92 6.94
C LYS A 195 -7.96 -14.29 7.43
N GLU A 196 -8.74 -15.32 7.13
CA GLU A 196 -8.49 -16.70 7.58
C GLU A 196 -7.51 -17.38 6.63
N ASN A 197 -7.55 -17.04 5.34
CA ASN A 197 -6.70 -17.63 4.33
C ASN A 197 -5.88 -16.56 3.58
N ILE A 198 -4.81 -16.10 4.22
CA ILE A 198 -3.93 -15.06 3.67
C ILE A 198 -2.95 -15.68 2.68
N THR A 199 -3.07 -15.33 1.41
CA THR A 199 -2.17 -15.77 0.35
C THR A 199 -1.37 -14.62 -0.26
N PHE A 200 -0.17 -14.93 -0.76
CA PHE A 200 0.74 -13.98 -1.42
C PHE A 200 1.03 -14.45 -2.84
N PRO A 201 0.20 -14.11 -3.81
CA PRO A 201 0.29 -14.68 -5.16
C PRO A 201 1.61 -14.39 -5.85
N MET A 202 2.25 -13.27 -5.53
CA MET A 202 3.54 -12.93 -6.12
C MET A 202 4.70 -13.74 -5.54
N LEU A 203 4.58 -14.22 -4.31
CA LEU A 203 5.57 -15.11 -3.69
C LEU A 203 5.58 -16.47 -4.38
N GLU A 204 4.42 -17.04 -4.61
CA GLU A 204 4.24 -18.32 -5.31
C GLU A 204 4.83 -18.29 -6.72
N VAL A 205 4.61 -17.19 -7.44
CA VAL A 205 5.23 -16.95 -8.77
C VAL A 205 6.75 -16.94 -8.70
N LYS A 206 7.38 -16.40 -7.64
CA LYS A 206 8.84 -16.31 -7.49
C LYS A 206 9.47 -17.68 -7.23
N GLU A 207 8.80 -18.54 -6.51
CA GLU A 207 9.29 -19.86 -6.10
C GLU A 207 9.17 -20.93 -7.19
N GLY A 208 8.88 -20.55 -8.42
CA GLY A 208 8.78 -21.48 -9.55
C GLY A 208 7.43 -22.19 -9.61
N ALA A 209 6.44 -21.71 -8.92
CA ALA A 209 5.05 -22.17 -9.09
C ALA A 209 4.65 -22.06 -10.56
N ASP A 210 4.14 -23.14 -11.10
CA ASP A 210 3.74 -23.24 -12.51
C ASP A 210 2.74 -22.13 -12.84
N MET A 211 3.18 -21.19 -13.68
CA MET A 211 2.38 -20.04 -14.09
C MET A 211 1.11 -20.44 -14.83
N SER A 212 1.03 -21.68 -15.32
CA SER A 212 -0.21 -22.23 -15.88
C SER A 212 -1.29 -22.38 -14.81
N LYS A 213 -0.92 -22.74 -13.57
CA LYS A 213 -1.86 -22.82 -12.43
C LYS A 213 -2.35 -21.46 -11.99
N VAL A 214 -1.47 -20.45 -11.91
CA VAL A 214 -1.88 -19.07 -11.54
C VAL A 214 -2.77 -18.47 -12.63
N LYS A 215 -2.49 -18.72 -13.91
CA LYS A 215 -3.38 -18.34 -15.02
C LYS A 215 -4.69 -19.13 -15.02
N ALA A 216 -4.66 -20.42 -14.70
CA ALA A 216 -5.85 -21.23 -14.61
C ALA A 216 -6.77 -20.79 -13.48
N GLU A 217 -6.25 -20.44 -12.31
CA GLU A 217 -7.05 -19.89 -11.21
C GLU A 217 -7.65 -18.50 -11.55
N ILE A 218 -6.88 -17.66 -12.26
CA ILE A 218 -7.39 -16.38 -12.77
C ILE A 218 -8.51 -16.62 -13.80
N ASN A 219 -8.32 -17.56 -14.74
CA ASN A 219 -9.29 -17.88 -15.78
C ASN A 219 -10.49 -18.68 -15.26
N THR A 220 -10.33 -19.44 -14.16
CA THR A 220 -11.46 -20.17 -13.53
C THR A 220 -12.35 -19.19 -12.74
N ALA A 221 -11.74 -18.16 -12.15
CA ALA A 221 -12.49 -17.05 -11.56
C ALA A 221 -13.17 -16.16 -12.63
N GLU A 222 -12.69 -16.23 -13.88
CA GLU A 222 -13.26 -15.50 -15.05
C GLU A 222 -14.33 -16.32 -15.82
N LYS A 223 -14.35 -17.64 -15.65
CA LYS A 223 -15.40 -18.51 -16.18
C LYS A 223 -16.34 -18.84 -15.03
N GLY A 224 -17.49 -18.17 -15.00
CA GLY A 224 -18.55 -18.48 -14.04
C GLY A 224 -18.90 -19.96 -14.03
N ASP A 225 -19.48 -20.40 -12.92
CA ASP A 225 -19.91 -21.78 -12.69
C ASP A 225 -20.61 -22.38 -13.93
N PRO A 226 -20.36 -23.66 -14.25
CA PRO A 226 -21.08 -24.33 -15.31
C PRO A 226 -22.58 -24.34 -14.97
N GLU A 227 -23.40 -23.94 -15.94
CA GLU A 227 -24.86 -24.04 -15.83
C GLU A 227 -25.25 -25.43 -15.38
N PRO A 228 -26.21 -25.58 -14.45
CA PRO A 228 -26.68 -26.90 -14.05
C PRO A 228 -27.32 -27.60 -15.26
N GLU A 229 -26.79 -28.77 -15.59
CA GLU A 229 -27.35 -29.63 -16.63
C GLU A 229 -28.81 -29.88 -16.31
N THR A 230 -29.72 -29.40 -17.13
CA THR A 230 -31.13 -29.74 -17.10
C THR A 230 -31.26 -31.19 -17.59
N ASN A 231 -31.38 -32.13 -16.65
CA ASN A 231 -31.84 -33.50 -16.93
C ASN A 231 -33.28 -33.42 -17.43
N THR A 232 -33.45 -33.45 -18.73
CA THR A 232 -34.71 -33.83 -19.36
C THR A 232 -34.81 -35.38 -19.33
N SER A 233 -35.46 -35.89 -18.31
CA SER A 233 -35.99 -37.25 -18.32
C SER A 233 -37.16 -37.26 -19.30
N SER A 234 -36.98 -37.87 -20.47
CA SER A 234 -38.04 -38.31 -21.34
C SER A 234 -38.63 -39.60 -20.76
N GLU A 235 -39.87 -39.48 -20.30
CA GLU A 235 -40.75 -40.65 -20.09
C GLU A 235 -41.17 -41.26 -21.45
N GLU A 236 -41.00 -42.54 -21.57
CA GLU A 236 -41.89 -43.50 -22.24
C GLU A 236 -42.10 -44.71 -21.35
#